data_1c3af3fc1b2b7a26a3f3e1dcb2278808
#
_entry.id   1c3af3fc1b2b7a26a3f3e1dcb2278808
#
_cell.length_a   1.000
_cell.length_b   1.000
_cell.length_c   1.000
_cell.angle_alpha   90.00
_cell.angle_beta   90.00
_cell.angle_gamma   90.00
#
_symmetry.space_group_name_H-M   'P 1'
#
loop_
_entity.id
_entity.type
_entity.pdbx_description
1 polymer ?
#
loop_
_entity_poly.entity_id
_entity_poly.type
_entity_poly.pdbx_seq_one_letter_code
_entity_poly.pdbx_strand_id
1 'polypeptide(L)'
;MAKERAWKQPSAKTEDNASETALLSQMEDAWMAARILGKSKIVEQLVDDAYRGATSRGLPQTKTEFVKAIEKSAGDFTQCAHSERAIDLRGDVAISTGVATLSSPKRQHSFRYLRVYAKTRGKWRLVASQSTPLSAA
;
A
#
# COMPACT_ATOMS: atom_id res chain seq x y z
N MET A 1 12.05 29.40 -24.19
CA MET A 1 11.78 29.01 -23.80
C MET A 1 11.25 28.36 -23.59
N ALA A 2 11.26 27.98 -23.61
CA ALA A 2 10.60 27.21 -23.34
C ALA A 2 10.07 27.07 -22.69
N LYS A 3 9.67 26.85 -22.59
CA LYS A 3 9.15 26.63 -21.95
C LYS A 3 9.01 25.76 -21.56
N GLU A 4 9.31 25.58 -21.05
CA GLU A 4 9.13 24.74 -20.49
C GLU A 4 7.98 24.59 -20.34
N ARG A 5 7.62 23.82 -20.70
CA ARG A 5 6.48 23.56 -20.50
C ARG A 5 6.48 23.09 -19.29
N ALA A 6 6.27 23.77 -18.49
CA ALA A 6 6.02 23.31 -17.18
C ALA A 6 5.30 21.99 -17.27
N TRP A 7 5.56 21.17 -16.36
CA TRP A 7 4.85 19.91 -16.29
C TRP A 7 3.37 20.20 -16.17
N LYS A 8 2.61 19.68 -17.08
CA LYS A 8 1.19 19.96 -17.10
C LYS A 8 0.45 18.83 -16.41
N GLN A 9 -0.34 19.17 -15.42
CA GLN A 9 -1.17 18.18 -14.76
C GLN A 9 -2.12 17.55 -15.76
N PRO A 10 -2.33 16.24 -15.66
CA PRO A 10 -3.38 15.60 -16.44
C PRO A 10 -4.70 16.27 -16.12
N SER A 11 -5.52 16.48 -17.13
CA SER A 11 -6.83 17.07 -16.91
C SER A 11 -7.85 15.97 -16.58
N ALA A 12 -7.47 15.07 -15.71
CA ALA A 12 -8.37 14.01 -15.29
C ALA A 12 -9.60 14.61 -14.64
N LYS A 13 -10.70 13.97 -14.83
CA LYS A 13 -11.95 14.42 -14.26
C LYS A 13 -11.90 14.25 -12.74
N THR A 14 -12.33 15.27 -12.04
CA THR A 14 -12.34 15.23 -10.59
C THR A 14 -13.12 14.07 -10.03
N GLU A 15 -14.27 13.78 -10.65
CA GLU A 15 -15.13 12.67 -10.21
C GLU A 15 -14.43 11.34 -10.39
N ASP A 16 -13.74 11.17 -11.53
CA ASP A 16 -13.02 9.93 -11.79
C ASP A 16 -11.87 9.77 -10.79
N ASN A 17 -11.17 10.87 -10.47
CA ASN A 17 -10.10 10.81 -9.50
C ASN A 17 -10.62 10.47 -8.11
N ALA A 18 -11.74 11.05 -7.73
CA ALA A 18 -12.32 10.75 -6.42
C ALA A 18 -12.74 9.28 -6.32
N SER A 19 -13.34 8.74 -7.41
CA SER A 19 -13.73 7.34 -7.45
C SER A 19 -12.53 6.40 -7.39
N GLU A 20 -11.48 6.72 -8.13
CA GLU A 20 -10.27 5.90 -8.13
C GLU A 20 -9.59 5.95 -6.75
N THR A 21 -9.56 7.11 -6.14
CA THR A 21 -8.96 7.25 -4.81
C THR A 21 -9.74 6.44 -3.79
N ALA A 22 -11.07 6.48 -3.85
CA ALA A 22 -11.91 5.69 -2.95
C ALA A 22 -11.69 4.19 -3.16
N LEU A 23 -11.59 3.77 -4.42
CA LEU A 23 -11.34 2.38 -4.74
C LEU A 23 -10.00 1.91 -4.18
N LEU A 24 -8.96 2.71 -4.36
CA LEU A 24 -7.64 2.38 -3.83
C LEU A 24 -7.65 2.32 -2.32
N SER A 25 -8.36 3.23 -1.67
CA SER A 25 -8.48 3.22 -0.22
C SER A 25 -9.15 1.95 0.27
N GLN A 26 -10.24 1.53 -0.40
CA GLN A 26 -10.93 0.29 -0.07
C GLN A 26 -10.04 -0.94 -0.31
N MET A 27 -9.32 -0.93 -1.43
CA MET A 27 -8.41 -2.01 -1.75
C MET A 27 -7.31 -2.13 -0.70
N GLU A 28 -6.80 -0.99 -0.25
CA GLU A 28 -5.75 -0.95 0.76
C GLU A 28 -6.25 -1.51 2.09
N ASP A 29 -7.46 -1.14 2.49
CA ASP A 29 -8.06 -1.68 3.69
C ASP A 29 -8.27 -3.19 3.57
N ALA A 30 -8.69 -3.64 2.40
CA ALA A 30 -8.98 -5.05 2.16
C ALA A 30 -7.70 -5.91 2.25
N TRP A 31 -6.62 -5.46 1.61
CA TRP A 31 -5.41 -6.28 1.62
C TRP A 31 -4.73 -6.26 2.99
N MET A 32 -4.85 -5.16 3.72
CA MET A 32 -4.32 -5.13 5.08
C MET A 32 -5.14 -6.04 6.02
N ALA A 33 -6.45 -6.09 5.84
CA ALA A 33 -7.28 -7.03 6.60
C ALA A 33 -6.92 -8.47 6.25
N ALA A 34 -6.72 -8.74 4.96
CA ALA A 34 -6.32 -10.08 4.53
C ALA A 34 -4.96 -10.46 5.09
N ARG A 35 -4.05 -9.50 5.18
CA ARG A 35 -2.74 -9.72 5.77
C ARG A 35 -2.84 -10.17 7.21
N ILE A 36 -3.67 -9.50 8.00
CA ILE A 36 -3.85 -9.85 9.41
C ILE A 36 -4.39 -11.26 9.57
N LEU A 37 -5.36 -11.61 8.72
CA LEU A 37 -5.99 -12.91 8.79
C LEU A 37 -5.17 -14.02 8.13
N GLY A 38 -4.05 -13.68 7.51
CA GLY A 38 -3.22 -14.66 6.82
C GLY A 38 -3.82 -15.18 5.53
N LYS A 39 -4.73 -14.41 4.93
CA LYS A 39 -5.35 -14.78 3.66
C LYS A 39 -4.41 -14.42 2.52
N SER A 40 -3.34 -15.18 2.40
CA SER A 40 -2.25 -14.87 1.49
C SER A 40 -2.68 -14.87 0.02
N LYS A 41 -3.68 -15.64 -0.35
CA LYS A 41 -4.14 -15.67 -1.74
C LYS A 41 -4.76 -14.35 -2.17
N ILE A 42 -5.46 -13.68 -1.27
CA ILE A 42 -6.02 -12.35 -1.57
C ILE A 42 -4.88 -11.36 -1.78
N VAL A 43 -3.90 -11.39 -0.88
CA VAL A 43 -2.75 -10.51 -1.00
C VAL A 43 -1.99 -10.79 -2.29
N GLU A 44 -1.79 -12.06 -2.60
CA GLU A 44 -1.08 -12.45 -3.80
C GLU A 44 -1.72 -11.88 -5.07
N GLN A 45 -3.04 -11.85 -5.11
CA GLN A 45 -3.76 -11.29 -6.26
C GLN A 45 -3.60 -9.78 -6.38
N LEU A 46 -3.43 -9.11 -5.27
CA LEU A 46 -3.34 -7.65 -5.25
C LEU A 46 -1.91 -7.14 -5.41
N VAL A 47 -0.91 -8.01 -5.31
CA VAL A 47 0.49 -7.63 -5.44
C VAL A 47 0.98 -8.04 -6.83
N ASP A 48 1.62 -7.10 -7.50
CA ASP A 48 2.14 -7.34 -8.84
C ASP A 48 3.28 -8.36 -8.82
N ASP A 49 3.39 -9.16 -9.88
CA ASP A 49 4.44 -10.18 -9.94
C ASP A 49 5.83 -9.58 -9.91
N ALA A 50 5.99 -8.36 -10.41
CA ALA A 50 7.27 -7.67 -10.41
C ALA A 50 7.46 -6.78 -9.19
N TYR A 51 6.65 -6.99 -8.16
CA TYR A 51 6.73 -6.20 -6.93
C TYR A 51 8.14 -6.13 -6.38
N ARG A 52 8.51 -4.95 -5.93
CA ARG A 52 9.76 -4.75 -5.23
C ARG A 52 9.52 -3.88 -4.02
N GLY A 53 9.98 -4.36 -2.89
CA GLY A 53 9.80 -3.61 -1.66
C GLY A 53 10.99 -3.79 -0.74
N ALA A 54 10.83 -3.29 0.44
CA ALA A 54 11.80 -3.49 1.50
C ALA A 54 11.05 -3.74 2.80
N THR A 55 11.62 -4.58 3.64
CA THR A 55 11.04 -4.83 4.96
C THR A 55 11.29 -3.62 5.85
N SER A 56 10.63 -3.59 7.01
CA SER A 56 10.83 -2.52 7.97
C SER A 56 12.27 -2.49 8.52
N ARG A 57 13.04 -3.54 8.25
CA ARG A 57 14.44 -3.63 8.67
C ARG A 57 15.38 -3.29 7.52
N GLY A 58 14.85 -2.81 6.40
CA GLY A 58 15.67 -2.37 5.29
C GLY A 58 16.14 -3.47 4.35
N LEU A 59 15.59 -4.66 4.44
CA LEU A 59 16.00 -5.76 3.57
C LEU A 59 15.14 -5.77 2.31
N PRO A 60 15.74 -6.01 1.13
CA PRO A 60 14.94 -6.10 -0.10
C PRO A 60 13.94 -7.25 0.00
N GLN A 61 12.81 -7.09 -0.66
CA GLN A 61 11.76 -8.08 -0.57
C GLN A 61 11.06 -8.23 -1.91
N THR A 62 11.01 -9.47 -2.42
CA THR A 62 10.25 -9.80 -3.62
C THR A 62 8.81 -10.10 -3.25
N LYS A 63 7.94 -10.27 -4.27
CA LYS A 63 6.56 -10.66 -4.03
C LYS A 63 6.48 -11.98 -3.26
N THR A 64 7.26 -12.98 -3.65
CA THR A 64 7.24 -14.28 -3.00
C THR A 64 7.59 -14.14 -1.52
N GLU A 65 8.63 -13.36 -1.23
CA GLU A 65 9.04 -13.14 0.15
C GLU A 65 7.99 -12.35 0.93
N PHE A 66 7.35 -11.39 0.28
CA PHE A 66 6.30 -10.59 0.88
C PHE A 66 5.12 -11.48 1.28
N VAL A 67 4.66 -12.32 0.36
CA VAL A 67 3.53 -13.22 0.62
C VAL A 67 3.86 -14.22 1.72
N LYS A 68 5.07 -14.77 1.70
CA LYS A 68 5.50 -15.71 2.75
C LYS A 68 5.55 -15.05 4.11
N ALA A 69 6.00 -13.79 4.17
CA ALA A 69 6.04 -13.07 5.44
C ALA A 69 4.64 -12.88 6.00
N ILE A 70 3.68 -12.63 5.14
CA ILE A 70 2.29 -12.47 5.55
C ILE A 70 1.74 -13.79 6.10
N GLU A 71 2.02 -14.90 5.43
CA GLU A 71 1.60 -16.21 5.92
C GLU A 71 2.18 -16.51 7.29
N LYS A 72 3.44 -16.16 7.47
CA LYS A 72 4.15 -16.44 8.71
C LYS A 72 3.64 -15.60 9.87
N SER A 73 3.18 -14.39 9.61
CA SER A 73 2.72 -13.49 10.66
C SER A 73 1.21 -13.55 10.88
N ALA A 74 0.52 -14.49 10.25
CA ALA A 74 -0.92 -14.62 10.40
C ALA A 74 -1.27 -14.82 11.88
N GLY A 75 -2.22 -14.05 12.37
CA GLY A 75 -2.68 -14.16 13.75
C GLY A 75 -1.88 -13.34 14.76
N ASP A 76 -0.77 -12.74 14.35
CA ASP A 76 0.02 -11.91 15.27
C ASP A 76 -0.75 -10.67 15.72
N PHE A 77 -1.61 -10.17 14.86
CA PHE A 77 -2.44 -9.00 15.15
C PHE A 77 -3.87 -9.30 14.77
N THR A 78 -4.80 -8.59 15.40
CA THR A 78 -6.24 -8.78 15.18
C THR A 78 -6.89 -7.60 14.49
N GLN A 79 -6.23 -6.45 14.47
CA GLN A 79 -6.78 -5.24 13.87
C GLN A 79 -5.71 -4.44 13.14
N CYS A 80 -6.14 -3.72 12.13
CA CYS A 80 -5.30 -2.75 11.45
C CYS A 80 -6.11 -1.48 11.24
N ALA A 81 -5.51 -0.35 11.56
CA ALA A 81 -6.12 0.94 11.31
C ALA A 81 -5.14 1.81 10.54
N HIS A 82 -5.67 2.60 9.62
CA HIS A 82 -4.87 3.58 8.89
C HIS A 82 -5.17 4.97 9.43
N SER A 83 -4.14 5.80 9.47
CA SER A 83 -4.30 7.21 9.82
C SER A 83 -3.37 8.03 8.94
N GLU A 84 -3.65 9.33 8.83
CA GLU A 84 -2.86 10.24 8.00
C GLU A 84 -2.75 9.76 6.55
N ARG A 85 -3.75 9.04 6.07
CA ARG A 85 -3.69 8.48 4.73
C ARG A 85 -3.84 9.56 3.66
N ALA A 86 -2.96 9.51 2.67
CA ALA A 86 -3.05 10.37 1.49
C ALA A 86 -2.75 9.51 0.27
N ILE A 87 -3.64 9.58 -0.71
CA ILE A 87 -3.47 8.84 -1.96
C ILE A 87 -3.39 9.86 -3.09
N ASP A 88 -2.27 9.83 -3.79
CA ASP A 88 -1.95 10.80 -4.83
C ASP A 88 -1.98 10.08 -6.17
N LEU A 89 -2.99 10.38 -6.98
CA LEU A 89 -3.13 9.76 -8.30
C LEU A 89 -2.28 10.48 -9.34
N ARG A 90 -1.57 9.68 -10.12
CA ARG A 90 -0.71 10.16 -11.19
C ARG A 90 -0.97 9.32 -12.43
N GLY A 91 -2.13 9.49 -13.06
CA GLY A 91 -2.53 8.65 -14.19
C GLY A 91 -2.73 7.21 -13.72
N ASP A 92 -1.95 6.30 -14.27
CA ASP A 92 -2.05 4.87 -13.94
C ASP A 92 -1.15 4.48 -12.79
N VAL A 93 -0.67 5.44 -12.02
CA VAL A 93 0.16 5.20 -10.84
C VAL A 93 -0.47 5.95 -9.68
N ALA A 94 -0.45 5.35 -8.51
CA ALA A 94 -0.92 6.00 -7.30
C ALA A 94 0.11 5.82 -6.20
N ILE A 95 0.36 6.88 -5.45
CA ILE A 95 1.26 6.84 -4.32
C ILE A 95 0.41 7.01 -3.06
N SER A 96 0.48 6.04 -2.19
CA SER A 96 -0.26 6.07 -0.93
C SER A 96 0.73 6.19 0.22
N THR A 97 0.51 7.17 1.07
CA THR A 97 1.33 7.35 2.27
C THR A 97 0.41 7.43 3.49
N GLY A 98 0.96 7.15 4.63
CA GLY A 98 0.18 7.22 5.87
C GLY A 98 0.85 6.45 6.99
N VAL A 99 0.07 6.19 8.01
CA VAL A 99 0.49 5.39 9.15
C VAL A 99 -0.47 4.21 9.27
N ALA A 100 0.08 3.03 9.42
CA ALA A 100 -0.73 1.84 9.70
C ALA A 100 -0.39 1.37 11.11
N THR A 101 -1.42 1.05 11.87
CA THR A 101 -1.26 0.55 13.22
C THR A 101 -1.87 -0.83 13.30
N LEU A 102 -1.03 -1.81 13.60
CA LEU A 102 -1.44 -3.19 13.82
C LEU A 102 -1.57 -3.39 15.32
N SER A 103 -2.65 -4.00 15.76
CA SER A 103 -2.86 -4.16 17.20
C SER A 103 -3.44 -5.53 17.52
N SER A 104 -3.16 -5.97 18.72
CA SER A 104 -3.72 -7.15 19.34
C SER A 104 -3.93 -6.80 20.81
N PRO A 105 -4.62 -7.66 21.57
CA PRO A 105 -4.77 -7.38 23.03
C PRO A 105 -3.44 -7.21 23.76
N LYS A 106 -2.35 -7.79 23.22
CA LYS A 106 -1.07 -7.78 23.91
C LYS A 106 -0.13 -6.69 23.47
N ARG A 107 -0.27 -6.18 22.23
CA ARG A 107 0.69 -5.23 21.72
C ARG A 107 0.14 -4.43 20.56
N GLN A 108 0.84 -3.37 20.25
CA GLN A 108 0.49 -2.46 19.17
C GLN A 108 1.77 -2.09 18.44
N HIS A 109 1.69 -2.04 17.14
CA HIS A 109 2.84 -1.70 16.31
C HIS A 109 2.39 -0.73 15.23
N SER A 110 3.02 0.43 15.18
CA SER A 110 2.71 1.45 14.17
C SER A 110 3.90 1.65 13.26
N PHE A 111 3.62 1.88 11.99
CA PHE A 111 4.69 2.20 11.05
C PHE A 111 4.17 3.18 10.01
N ARG A 112 5.08 4.00 9.53
CA ARG A 112 4.80 4.92 8.44
C ARG A 112 5.13 4.19 7.14
N TYR A 113 4.25 4.28 6.17
CA TYR A 113 4.41 3.53 4.94
C TYR A 113 4.40 4.42 3.71
N LEU A 114 5.01 3.90 2.67
CA LEU A 114 4.88 4.42 1.31
C LEU A 114 4.56 3.22 0.43
N ARG A 115 3.45 3.30 -0.29
CA ARG A 115 3.00 2.25 -1.17
C ARG A 115 2.76 2.83 -2.56
N VAL A 116 3.18 2.10 -3.57
CA VAL A 116 2.98 2.51 -4.96
C VAL A 116 2.12 1.46 -5.63
N TYR A 117 1.06 1.92 -6.26
CA TYR A 117 0.15 1.08 -7.02
C TYR A 117 0.25 1.45 -8.49
N ALA A 118 0.11 0.49 -9.36
CA ALA A 118 0.04 0.74 -10.80
C ALA A 118 -1.20 0.06 -11.35
N LYS A 119 -1.82 0.71 -12.32
CA LYS A 119 -3.02 0.20 -12.97
C LYS A 119 -2.61 -0.39 -14.31
N THR A 120 -2.78 -1.68 -14.45
CA THR A 120 -2.45 -2.39 -15.68
C THR A 120 -3.68 -3.18 -16.11
N ARG A 121 -4.08 -2.99 -17.35
CA ARG A 121 -5.26 -3.68 -17.88
C ARG A 121 -6.49 -3.43 -17.02
N GLY A 122 -6.63 -2.20 -16.56
CA GLY A 122 -7.78 -1.80 -15.76
C GLY A 122 -7.77 -2.23 -14.30
N LYS A 123 -6.67 -2.83 -13.84
CA LYS A 123 -6.60 -3.31 -12.46
C LYS A 123 -5.42 -2.70 -11.72
N TRP A 124 -5.69 -2.22 -10.54
CA TRP A 124 -4.66 -1.70 -9.66
C TRP A 124 -3.96 -2.84 -8.94
N ARG A 125 -2.63 -2.75 -8.85
CA ARG A 125 -1.83 -3.71 -8.08
C ARG A 125 -0.73 -2.98 -7.36
N LEU A 126 -0.36 -3.53 -6.21
CA LEU A 126 0.74 -2.99 -5.42
C LEU A 126 2.05 -3.38 -6.11
N VAL A 127 2.86 -2.39 -6.49
CA VAL A 127 4.12 -2.64 -7.20
C VAL A 127 5.34 -2.36 -6.35
N ALA A 128 5.20 -1.57 -5.29
CA ALA A 128 6.32 -1.27 -4.40
C ALA A 128 5.80 -0.82 -3.06
N SER A 129 6.52 -1.13 -2.01
CA SER A 129 6.18 -0.59 -0.70
C SER A 129 7.37 -0.65 0.23
N GLN A 130 7.34 0.24 1.19
CA GLN A 130 8.30 0.27 2.27
C GLN A 130 7.64 0.86 3.50
N SER A 131 8.02 0.37 4.65
CA SER A 131 7.52 0.92 5.90
C SER A 131 8.65 1.11 6.90
N THR A 132 8.46 2.08 7.77
CA THR A 132 9.42 2.39 8.82
C THR A 132 8.69 2.34 10.16
N PRO A 133 9.16 1.54 11.10
CA PRO A 133 8.53 1.50 12.42
C PRO A 133 8.59 2.86 13.09
N LEU A 134 7.52 3.22 13.77
CA LEU A 134 7.49 4.44 14.56
C LEU A 134 7.84 4.09 15.99
N SER A 135 8.76 4.85 16.54
CA SER A 135 9.16 4.62 17.91
C SER A 135 8.01 4.94 18.84
N ALA A 136 7.86 4.15 19.88
CA ALA A 136 6.95 4.51 20.96
C ALA A 136 7.56 5.73 21.65
N ALA A 137 6.75 6.79 21.74
CA ALA A 137 7.23 8.02 22.35
C ALA A 137 7.36 7.85 23.87
#